data_2a3c0ab9fed8c8bc1e2b40fcd2667ed5
#
_entry.id   2a3c0ab9fed8c8bc1e2b40fcd2667ed5
#
_cell.length_a   1.000
_cell.length_b   1.000
_cell.length_c   1.000
_cell.angle_alpha   90.00
_cell.angle_beta   90.00
_cell.angle_gamma   90.00
#
_symmetry.space_group_name_H-M   'P 1'
#
loop_
_entity.id
_entity.type
_entity.pdbx_description
1 polymer ?
#
loop_
_entity_poly.entity_id
_entity_poly.type
_entity_poly.pdbx_seq_one_letter_code
_entity_poly.pdbx_strand_id
1 'polypeptide(L)'
;LVALQADSLKVSHNMLSQKTMGYHSEATTRLDVSRMTDGQRAGMLCTGNLFNGIGVMCREGKRFLYLEQNGRTEQIKSINDKIVYLRAVIDYPANEHRLYYSTDGKRYVEAGKPYSLKFGNWKGTRIGVYSYNTKADGGIADFDFFTYVTDGPGTGR
;
A
#
# COMPACT_ATOMS: atom_id res chain seq x y z
N LEU A 1 11.70 3.50 -5.22
CA LEU A 1 11.01 3.39 -6.51
C LEU A 1 10.89 4.75 -7.18
N VAL A 2 11.29 4.85 -8.46
CA VAL A 2 11.02 6.01 -9.31
C VAL A 2 9.60 5.89 -9.85
N ALA A 3 8.81 6.95 -9.80
CA ALA A 3 7.46 6.90 -10.31
C ALA A 3 7.42 6.94 -11.85
N LEU A 4 6.59 6.11 -12.44
CA LEU A 4 6.21 6.17 -13.85
C LEU A 4 4.80 6.74 -13.95
N GLN A 5 4.52 7.44 -15.04
CA GLN A 5 3.20 8.04 -15.24
C GLN A 5 2.12 6.97 -15.37
N ALA A 6 1.06 7.12 -14.59
CA ALA A 6 -0.13 6.27 -14.66
C ALA A 6 -1.35 6.99 -14.06
N ASP A 7 -2.52 6.72 -14.59
CA ASP A 7 -3.77 7.36 -14.13
C ASP A 7 -4.28 6.80 -12.80
N SER A 8 -3.91 5.57 -12.47
CA SER A 8 -4.35 4.90 -11.24
C SER A 8 -3.40 3.78 -10.83
N LEU A 9 -3.55 3.32 -9.60
CA LEU A 9 -2.81 2.17 -9.05
C LEU A 9 -2.97 0.91 -9.92
N LYS A 10 -4.16 0.67 -10.43
CA LYS A 10 -4.48 -0.53 -11.23
C LYS A 10 -3.65 -0.64 -12.52
N VAL A 11 -3.33 0.48 -13.14
CA VAL A 11 -2.57 0.53 -14.39
C VAL A 11 -1.13 1.00 -14.19
N SER A 12 -0.68 1.13 -12.95
CA SER A 12 0.70 1.51 -12.66
C SER A 12 1.67 0.39 -13.01
N HIS A 13 2.82 0.74 -13.57
CA HIS A 13 3.85 -0.20 -14.01
C HIS A 13 4.95 -0.42 -12.96
N ASN A 14 5.05 0.44 -11.95
CA ASN A 14 6.08 0.35 -10.93
C ASN A 14 5.52 -0.16 -9.60
N MET A 15 5.34 -1.47 -9.56
CA MET A 15 4.76 -2.20 -8.44
C MET A 15 5.58 -3.45 -8.16
N LEU A 16 6.00 -3.64 -6.92
CA LEU A 16 6.66 -4.84 -6.44
C LEU A 16 5.72 -5.57 -5.48
N SER A 17 5.30 -6.76 -5.83
CA SER A 17 4.33 -7.51 -5.03
C SER A 17 4.65 -8.99 -4.97
N GLN A 18 4.27 -9.63 -3.87
CA GLN A 18 4.34 -11.07 -3.67
C GLN A 18 2.97 -11.66 -3.37
N LYS A 19 2.82 -12.95 -3.57
CA LYS A 19 1.64 -13.69 -3.12
C LYS A 19 1.63 -13.75 -1.60
N THR A 20 0.44 -13.70 -1.03
CA THR A 20 0.25 -13.95 0.40
C THR A 20 0.29 -15.46 0.69
N MET A 21 0.78 -15.81 1.86
CA MET A 21 0.88 -17.20 2.35
C MET A 21 0.29 -17.29 3.75
N GLY A 22 -0.17 -18.49 4.12
CA GLY A 22 -0.76 -18.73 5.43
C GLY A 22 -2.20 -18.24 5.53
N TYR A 23 -2.77 -18.38 6.70
CA TYR A 23 -4.11 -17.86 7.01
C TYR A 23 -4.07 -16.41 7.50
N HIS A 24 -3.01 -16.07 8.24
CA HIS A 24 -2.78 -14.73 8.72
C HIS A 24 -1.41 -14.25 8.26
N SER A 25 -1.37 -13.03 7.74
CA SER A 25 -0.12 -12.43 7.32
C SER A 25 -0.12 -10.92 7.53
N GLU A 26 1.07 -10.37 7.74
CA GLU A 26 1.29 -8.96 7.94
C GLU A 26 2.50 -8.51 7.12
N ALA A 27 2.36 -7.41 6.42
CA ALA A 27 3.48 -6.73 5.78
C ALA A 27 3.63 -5.32 6.35
N THR A 28 4.87 -4.90 6.54
CA THR A 28 5.20 -3.55 7.00
C THR A 28 6.33 -2.98 6.15
N THR A 29 6.25 -1.70 5.84
CA THR A 29 7.29 -0.95 5.14
C THR A 29 7.51 0.42 5.77
N ARG A 30 8.73 0.94 5.65
CA ARG A 30 9.09 2.31 5.98
C ARG A 30 9.28 3.07 4.67
N LEU A 31 8.54 4.13 4.49
CA LEU A 31 8.51 4.95 3.28
C LEU A 31 9.05 6.34 3.58
N ASP A 32 10.15 6.72 2.92
CA ASP A 32 10.64 8.09 2.89
C ASP A 32 10.02 8.82 1.69
N VAL A 33 9.27 9.86 1.99
CA VAL A 33 8.51 10.65 1.02
C VAL A 33 9.19 11.99 0.69
N SER A 34 10.40 12.23 1.20
CA SER A 34 11.09 13.52 1.08
C SER A 34 11.41 13.91 -0.36
N ARG A 35 11.64 12.92 -1.23
CA ARG A 35 11.99 13.09 -2.66
C ARG A 35 10.83 12.87 -3.62
N MET A 36 9.62 12.72 -3.10
CA MET A 36 8.43 12.64 -3.93
C MET A 36 8.11 13.98 -4.58
N THR A 37 7.62 13.93 -5.81
CA THR A 37 7.27 15.11 -6.62
C THR A 37 5.76 15.27 -6.78
N ASP A 38 5.33 16.41 -7.27
CA ASP A 38 3.93 16.72 -7.47
C ASP A 38 3.24 15.72 -8.43
N GLY A 39 2.05 15.30 -8.06
CA GLY A 39 1.30 14.23 -8.76
C GLY A 39 1.70 12.81 -8.37
N GLN A 40 2.82 12.62 -7.66
CA GLN A 40 3.28 11.28 -7.27
C GLN A 40 2.44 10.70 -6.15
N ARG A 41 2.25 9.39 -6.25
CA ARG A 41 1.59 8.54 -5.26
C ARG A 41 2.47 7.33 -4.99
N ALA A 42 2.68 7.00 -3.73
CA ALA A 42 3.48 5.85 -3.34
C ALA A 42 2.97 5.24 -2.04
N GLY A 43 3.06 3.95 -1.90
CA GLY A 43 2.58 3.28 -0.71
C GLY A 43 2.60 1.76 -0.78
N MET A 44 1.74 1.17 0.03
CA MET A 44 1.51 -0.27 0.14
C MET A 44 0.16 -0.63 -0.46
N LEU A 45 0.10 -1.77 -1.13
CA LEU A 45 -1.13 -2.27 -1.73
C LEU A 45 -1.45 -3.68 -1.24
N CYS A 46 -2.73 -3.97 -1.22
CA CYS A 46 -3.26 -5.31 -1.21
C CYS A 46 -4.19 -5.47 -2.42
N THR A 47 -3.95 -6.46 -3.24
CA THR A 47 -4.70 -6.66 -4.47
C THR A 47 -5.11 -8.11 -4.66
N GLY A 48 -6.29 -8.29 -5.16
CA GLY A 48 -6.84 -9.51 -5.71
C GLY A 48 -7.62 -9.12 -6.95
N ASN A 49 -8.93 -9.19 -6.91
CA ASN A 49 -9.80 -8.55 -7.92
C ASN A 49 -9.87 -7.03 -7.78
N LEU A 50 -9.70 -6.54 -6.56
CA LEU A 50 -9.71 -5.12 -6.26
C LEU A 50 -8.29 -4.67 -5.91
N PHE A 51 -7.97 -3.43 -6.26
CA PHE A 51 -6.73 -2.77 -5.89
C PHE A 51 -7.03 -1.82 -4.73
N ASN A 52 -6.54 -2.16 -3.56
CA ASN A 52 -6.64 -1.32 -2.37
C ASN A 52 -5.24 -0.94 -1.92
N GLY A 53 -5.03 0.33 -1.67
CA GLY A 53 -3.74 0.85 -1.25
C GLY A 53 -3.87 1.92 -0.17
N ILE A 54 -2.83 2.01 0.64
CA ILE A 54 -2.58 3.11 1.55
C ILE A 54 -1.24 3.72 1.20
N GLY A 55 -1.16 5.03 1.17
CA GLY A 55 0.09 5.68 0.81
C GLY A 55 0.08 7.18 1.02
N VAL A 56 1.08 7.81 0.43
CA VAL A 56 1.25 9.26 0.42
C VAL A 56 1.09 9.75 -1.02
N MET A 57 0.33 10.80 -1.20
CA MET A 57 0.23 11.56 -2.45
C MET A 57 0.78 12.96 -2.28
N CYS A 58 1.47 13.44 -3.30
CA CYS A 58 1.94 14.81 -3.39
C CYS A 58 1.02 15.62 -4.31
N ARG A 59 0.52 16.74 -3.82
CA ARG A 59 -0.31 17.68 -4.58
C ARG A 59 0.02 19.11 -4.17
N GLU A 60 0.39 19.92 -5.16
CA GLU A 60 0.70 21.34 -4.97
C GLU A 60 1.75 21.58 -3.86
N GLY A 61 2.82 20.77 -3.86
CA GLY A 61 3.89 20.84 -2.88
C GLY A 61 3.55 20.33 -1.47
N LYS A 62 2.34 19.83 -1.26
CA LYS A 62 1.88 19.27 0.01
C LYS A 62 1.74 17.76 -0.09
N ARG A 63 1.90 17.09 1.05
CA ARG A 63 1.76 15.63 1.16
C ARG A 63 0.55 15.26 1.98
N PHE A 64 -0.15 14.23 1.52
CA PHE A 64 -1.37 13.73 2.16
C PHE A 64 -1.31 12.23 2.26
N LEU A 65 -1.64 11.71 3.42
CA LEU A 65 -1.98 10.30 3.57
C LEU A 65 -3.31 10.04 2.87
N TYR A 66 -3.41 8.97 2.10
CA TYR A 66 -4.61 8.63 1.37
C TYR A 66 -4.86 7.12 1.32
N LEU A 67 -6.10 6.76 1.10
CA LEU A 67 -6.53 5.43 0.69
C LEU A 67 -6.92 5.46 -0.79
N GLU A 68 -6.59 4.41 -1.50
CA GLU A 68 -7.11 4.14 -2.83
C GLU A 68 -7.83 2.80 -2.82
N GLN A 69 -9.08 2.82 -3.21
CA GLN A 69 -9.91 1.63 -3.30
C GLN A 69 -10.52 1.54 -4.69
N ASN A 70 -10.00 0.60 -5.48
CA ASN A 70 -10.50 0.31 -6.82
C ASN A 70 -10.71 1.57 -7.69
N GLY A 71 -9.73 2.46 -7.69
CA GLY A 71 -9.74 3.72 -8.44
C GLY A 71 -10.40 4.90 -7.72
N ARG A 72 -10.96 4.71 -6.53
CA ARG A 72 -11.44 5.80 -5.68
C ARG A 72 -10.38 6.20 -4.69
N THR A 73 -10.09 7.49 -4.63
CA THR A 73 -9.11 8.06 -3.71
C THR A 73 -9.82 8.80 -2.58
N GLU A 74 -9.46 8.48 -1.36
CA GLU A 74 -9.90 9.18 -0.15
C GLU A 74 -8.67 9.77 0.56
N GLN A 75 -8.64 11.10 0.69
CA GLN A 75 -7.61 11.78 1.47
C GLN A 75 -7.93 11.66 2.96
N ILE A 76 -6.99 11.15 3.74
CA ILE A 76 -7.16 10.95 5.19
C ILE A 76 -6.73 12.20 5.95
N LYS A 77 -5.47 12.62 5.78
CA LYS A 77 -4.92 13.79 6.45
C LYS A 77 -3.68 14.33 5.75
N SER A 78 -3.36 15.59 6.03
CA SER A 78 -2.09 16.20 5.67
C SER A 78 -0.96 15.64 6.54
N ILE A 79 0.23 15.46 5.96
CA ILE A 79 1.43 15.01 6.67
C ILE A 79 2.60 15.94 6.38
N ASN A 80 3.37 16.25 7.44
CA ASN A 80 4.62 17.01 7.33
C ASN A 80 5.85 16.12 7.53
N ASP A 81 5.64 14.90 8.03
CA ASP A 81 6.69 13.93 8.27
C ASP A 81 7.33 13.51 6.94
N LYS A 82 8.65 13.30 6.98
CA LYS A 82 9.40 12.74 5.85
C LYS A 82 9.26 11.23 5.77
N ILE A 83 8.98 10.60 6.90
CA ILE A 83 8.91 9.15 7.06
C ILE A 83 7.49 8.75 7.46
N VAL A 84 6.96 7.76 6.77
CA VAL A 84 5.68 7.12 7.10
C VAL A 84 5.89 5.60 7.12
N TYR A 85 5.34 4.95 8.11
CA TYR A 85 5.29 3.49 8.17
C TYR A 85 3.90 3.04 7.75
N LEU A 86 3.87 2.06 6.87
CA LEU A 86 2.64 1.48 6.34
C LEU A 86 2.59 0.00 6.69
N ARG A 87 1.40 -0.48 7.02
CA ARG A 87 1.17 -1.88 7.37
C ARG A 87 -0.12 -2.38 6.73
N ALA A 88 -0.08 -3.60 6.23
CA ALA A 88 -1.26 -4.32 5.79
C ALA A 88 -1.35 -5.65 6.52
N VAL A 89 -2.53 -5.97 7.01
CA VAL A 89 -2.84 -7.23 7.69
C VAL A 89 -3.87 -7.98 6.87
N ILE A 90 -3.63 -9.25 6.63
CA ILE A 90 -4.52 -10.14 5.88
C ILE A 90 -4.97 -11.26 6.81
N ASP A 91 -6.27 -11.45 6.87
CA ASP A 91 -6.94 -12.50 7.65
C ASP A 91 -7.87 -13.27 6.70
N TYR A 92 -7.42 -14.45 6.25
CA TYR A 92 -8.22 -15.30 5.38
C TYR A 92 -9.43 -15.93 6.08
N PRO A 93 -9.34 -16.42 7.33
CA PRO A 93 -10.51 -16.87 8.07
C PRO A 93 -11.61 -15.81 8.22
N ALA A 94 -11.24 -14.57 8.47
CA ALA A 94 -12.17 -13.45 8.53
C ALA A 94 -12.56 -12.92 7.13
N ASN A 95 -11.89 -13.39 6.08
CA ASN A 95 -12.08 -12.93 4.69
C ASN A 95 -11.87 -11.43 4.52
N GLU A 96 -10.87 -10.87 5.21
CA GLU A 96 -10.61 -9.43 5.20
C GLU A 96 -9.13 -9.07 5.17
N HIS A 97 -8.85 -7.84 4.76
CA HIS A 97 -7.58 -7.17 5.00
C HIS A 97 -7.79 -5.78 5.55
N ARG A 98 -6.81 -5.31 6.30
CA ARG A 98 -6.80 -4.02 6.97
C ARG A 98 -5.52 -3.27 6.66
N LEU A 99 -5.63 -1.97 6.52
CA LEU A 99 -4.51 -1.07 6.22
C LEU A 99 -4.27 -0.13 7.38
N TYR A 100 -3.01 0.11 7.69
CA TYR A 100 -2.59 0.93 8.83
C TYR A 100 -1.46 1.86 8.42
N TYR A 101 -1.33 2.96 9.14
CA TYR A 101 -0.20 3.86 9.05
C TYR A 101 0.34 4.24 10.42
N SER A 102 1.60 4.67 10.46
CA SER A 102 2.26 5.22 11.63
C SER A 102 3.27 6.28 11.22
N THR A 103 3.48 7.31 12.02
CA THR A 103 4.54 8.32 11.83
C THR A 103 5.73 8.11 12.75
N ASP A 104 5.61 7.24 13.75
CA ASP A 104 6.68 6.92 14.72
C ASP A 104 7.19 5.46 14.62
N GLY A 105 6.56 4.64 13.76
CA GLY A 105 6.89 3.23 13.58
C GLY A 105 6.48 2.32 14.76
N LYS A 106 5.79 2.86 15.75
CA LYS A 106 5.40 2.15 16.96
C LYS A 106 3.88 2.05 17.10
N ARG A 107 3.18 3.17 17.00
CA ARG A 107 1.72 3.25 17.10
C ARG A 107 1.11 3.30 15.72
N TYR A 108 0.41 2.24 15.36
CA TYR A 108 -0.29 2.13 14.09
C TYR A 108 -1.76 2.47 14.25
N VAL A 109 -2.26 3.28 13.34
CA VAL A 109 -3.66 3.68 13.25
C VAL A 109 -4.28 3.02 12.05
N GLU A 110 -5.42 2.36 12.24
CA GLU A 110 -6.18 1.78 11.13
C GLU A 110 -6.71 2.87 10.21
N ALA A 111 -6.53 2.67 8.92
CA ALA A 111 -7.00 3.59 7.90
C ALA A 111 -8.17 2.99 7.13
N GLY A 112 -9.30 3.66 7.23
CA GLY A 112 -10.54 3.20 6.63
C GLY A 112 -11.22 2.08 7.41
N LYS A 113 -11.86 1.18 6.65
CA LYS A 113 -12.59 0.00 7.17
C LYS A 113 -11.89 -1.27 6.67
N PRO A 114 -12.14 -2.43 7.30
CA PRO A 114 -11.72 -3.69 6.74
C PRO A 114 -12.27 -3.88 5.32
N TYR A 115 -11.43 -4.38 4.43
CA TYR A 115 -11.81 -4.69 3.06
C TYR A 115 -11.98 -6.20 2.90
N SER A 116 -13.05 -6.61 2.24
CA SER A 116 -13.25 -8.01 1.91
C SER A 116 -12.18 -8.50 0.91
N LEU A 117 -11.60 -9.66 1.21
CA LEU A 117 -10.73 -10.39 0.30
C LEU A 117 -11.60 -11.04 -0.77
N LYS A 118 -11.80 -10.35 -1.89
CA LYS A 118 -12.49 -10.97 -3.02
C LYS A 118 -11.52 -11.80 -3.82
N PHE A 119 -11.72 -13.11 -3.75
CA PHE A 119 -11.06 -14.03 -4.65
C PHE A 119 -11.33 -13.61 -6.09
N GLY A 120 -10.30 -13.38 -6.82
CA GLY A 120 -10.42 -13.08 -8.20
C GLY A 120 -9.27 -13.65 -8.98
N ASN A 121 -9.64 -14.15 -10.14
CA ASN A 121 -8.75 -14.54 -11.20
C ASN A 121 -7.43 -15.15 -10.74
N TRP A 122 -7.20 -16.42 -10.97
CA TRP A 122 -5.94 -17.18 -11.03
C TRP A 122 -4.75 -16.73 -10.16
N LYS A 123 -4.62 -15.40 -9.86
CA LYS A 123 -3.42 -14.81 -9.27
C LYS A 123 -3.41 -14.82 -7.75
N GLY A 124 -4.56 -15.05 -7.11
CA GLY A 124 -4.69 -14.95 -5.65
C GLY A 124 -4.45 -13.52 -5.12
N THR A 125 -4.53 -13.35 -3.83
CA THR A 125 -4.22 -12.09 -3.15
C THR A 125 -2.71 -11.83 -3.18
N ARG A 126 -2.34 -10.58 -3.45
CA ARG A 126 -0.95 -10.10 -3.44
C ARG A 126 -0.84 -8.89 -2.55
N ILE A 127 0.33 -8.74 -1.95
CA ILE A 127 0.69 -7.61 -1.12
C ILE A 127 2.02 -7.04 -1.60
N GLY A 128 2.18 -5.75 -1.57
CA GLY A 128 3.41 -5.14 -2.06
C GLY A 128 3.46 -3.63 -1.90
N VAL A 129 4.41 -3.02 -2.58
CA VAL A 129 4.64 -1.57 -2.61
C VAL A 129 4.53 -1.04 -4.03
N TYR A 130 4.20 0.22 -4.16
CA TYR A 130 4.01 0.88 -5.44
C TYR A 130 4.48 2.33 -5.45
N SER A 131 4.80 2.83 -6.64
CA SER A 131 5.01 4.26 -6.88
C SER A 131 4.60 4.61 -8.31
N TYR A 132 3.72 5.57 -8.47
CA TYR A 132 3.34 6.12 -9.77
C TYR A 132 3.07 7.63 -9.67
N ASN A 133 2.97 8.29 -10.81
CA ASN A 133 2.70 9.73 -10.87
C ASN A 133 1.58 10.00 -11.87
N THR A 134 0.61 10.81 -11.46
CA THR A 134 -0.55 11.14 -12.31
C THR A 134 -0.27 12.22 -13.35
N LYS A 135 0.90 12.87 -13.32
CA LYS A 135 1.24 13.99 -14.18
C LYS A 135 2.36 13.68 -15.16
N ALA A 136 3.45 13.10 -14.68
CA ALA A 136 4.64 12.81 -15.47
C ALA A 136 5.51 11.74 -14.80
N ASP A 137 6.44 11.17 -15.54
CA ASP A 137 7.48 10.33 -14.95
C ASP A 137 8.35 11.14 -13.99
N GLY A 138 8.83 10.49 -12.93
CA GLY A 138 9.77 11.08 -11.99
C GLY A 138 9.25 11.17 -10.57
N GLY A 139 10.15 11.61 -9.68
CA GLY A 139 9.96 11.55 -8.24
C GLY A 139 10.38 10.20 -7.66
N ILE A 140 10.86 10.22 -6.44
CA ILE A 140 11.41 9.03 -5.78
C ILE A 140 10.68 8.79 -4.48
N ALA A 141 10.17 7.59 -4.31
CA ALA A 141 9.68 7.05 -3.06
C ALA A 141 10.68 5.99 -2.58
N ASP A 142 11.29 6.20 -1.43
CA ASP A 142 12.29 5.29 -0.88
C ASP A 142 11.65 4.36 0.13
N PHE A 143 11.56 3.10 -0.23
CA PHE A 143 11.14 2.02 0.65
C PHE A 143 12.39 1.40 1.28
N ASP A 144 12.57 1.64 2.56
CA ASP A 144 13.78 1.25 3.29
C ASP A 144 13.81 -0.26 3.57
N PHE A 145 12.65 -0.81 3.88
CA PHE A 145 12.45 -2.24 4.04
C PHE A 145 11.02 -2.65 3.66
N PHE A 146 10.86 -3.91 3.41
CA PHE A 146 9.56 -4.59 3.30
C PHE A 146 9.66 -5.89 4.09
N THR A 147 9.02 -5.94 5.25
CA THR A 147 8.92 -7.16 6.05
C THR A 147 7.60 -7.86 5.78
N TYR A 148 7.64 -9.17 5.76
CA TYR A 148 6.46 -10.00 5.61
C TYR A 148 6.51 -11.14 6.63
N VAL A 149 5.50 -11.21 7.46
CA VAL A 149 5.35 -12.23 8.50
C VAL A 149 4.07 -13.00 8.24
N THR A 150 4.11 -14.31 8.37
CA THR A 150 2.97 -15.19 8.14
C THR A 150 3.00 -16.36 9.14
N ASP A 151 1.84 -16.92 9.42
CA ASP A 151 1.70 -18.17 10.19
C ASP A 151 2.12 -19.42 9.39
N GLY A 152 2.61 -19.22 8.18
CA GLY A 152 3.12 -20.27 7.30
C GLY A 152 2.04 -20.98 6.50
N PRO A 153 2.45 -21.88 5.59
CA PRO A 153 1.50 -22.76 4.94
C PRO A 153 0.82 -23.58 6.02
N GLY A 154 -0.49 -23.44 6.12
CA GLY A 154 -1.27 -24.27 7.03
C GLY A 154 -0.88 -25.74 6.81
N THR A 155 -0.32 -26.37 7.82
CA THR A 155 -0.15 -27.83 7.79
C THR A 155 -1.55 -28.40 7.82
N GLY A 156 -2.14 -28.60 6.64
CA GLY A 156 -3.39 -29.32 6.52
C GLY A 156 -3.21 -30.71 7.10
N ARG A 157 -3.67 -30.88 8.31
CA ARG A 157 -3.90 -32.16 8.94
C ARG A 157 -5.36 -32.24 9.28
#